data_9717e71b114cdf05887a7fa9e3db1de4
#
_entry.id   9717e71b114cdf05887a7fa9e3db1de4
#
_cell.length_a   1.000
_cell.length_b   1.000
_cell.length_c   1.000
_cell.angle_alpha   90.00
_cell.angle_beta   90.00
_cell.angle_gamma   90.00
#
_symmetry.space_group_name_H-M   'P 1'
#
loop_
_entity.id
_entity.type
_entity.pdbx_description
1 polymer ?
#
loop_
_entity_poly.entity_id
_entity_poly.type
_entity_poly.pdbx_seq_one_letter_code
_entity_poly.pdbx_strand_id
1 'polypeptide(L)'
;MEQEQKFTIQIANASHQDFAQIICDEMEASAKARGTGIAKRSPDYIKEKMREGKAVIAFTEEGLWAGFCYIETWSHGEYVANSGLIVAPPFRKSGLAKNIKKKIFNLSQKLYPGAKLFGLTTGLAVMKINSDLGYEPVTYSELTQDEAFWAGCKSCVNYEILMSKERKNCMCTAMLYDPKDQKSKDTSQDFVKHSKLYERFMKFKQWGLLKALLRKEKVDAILAELGLIKIIKFKKAKLAK
;
A
#
# COMPACT_ATOMS: atom_id res chain seq x y z
N MET A 1 -28.09 6.88 10.58
CA MET A 1 -27.25 5.69 10.86
C MET A 1 -26.89 5.14 9.50
N GLU A 2 -25.63 5.28 9.04
CA GLU A 2 -25.17 4.60 7.84
C GLU A 2 -25.16 3.10 8.15
N GLN A 3 -25.93 2.32 7.39
CA GLN A 3 -25.90 0.87 7.49
C GLN A 3 -24.49 0.41 7.10
N GLU A 4 -23.81 -0.30 7.98
CA GLU A 4 -22.50 -0.89 7.71
C GLU A 4 -22.68 -1.91 6.58
N GLN A 5 -22.17 -1.57 5.38
CA GLN A 5 -22.32 -2.40 4.20
C GLN A 5 -21.54 -3.71 4.38
N LYS A 6 -22.23 -4.83 4.37
CA LYS A 6 -21.62 -6.15 4.52
C LYS A 6 -21.15 -6.70 3.19
N PHE A 7 -20.01 -7.41 3.24
CA PHE A 7 -19.39 -8.02 2.07
C PHE A 7 -19.05 -9.47 2.31
N THR A 8 -19.33 -10.32 1.32
CA THR A 8 -18.84 -11.69 1.27
C THR A 8 -17.50 -11.72 0.55
N ILE A 9 -16.42 -12.16 1.23
CA ILE A 9 -15.08 -12.24 0.70
C ILE A 9 -14.65 -13.71 0.67
N GLN A 10 -14.39 -14.25 -0.53
CA GLN A 10 -14.11 -15.67 -0.72
C GLN A 10 -12.95 -15.91 -1.69
N ILE A 11 -12.42 -17.14 -1.68
CA ILE A 11 -11.47 -17.57 -2.69
C ILE A 11 -12.23 -17.71 -4.01
N ALA A 12 -11.71 -17.10 -5.06
CA ALA A 12 -12.31 -17.20 -6.38
C ALA A 12 -12.07 -18.59 -6.98
N ASN A 13 -13.01 -19.03 -7.80
CA ASN A 13 -12.97 -20.29 -8.53
C ASN A 13 -13.59 -20.14 -9.93
N ALA A 14 -13.77 -21.22 -10.64
CA ALA A 14 -14.30 -21.23 -12.00
C ALA A 14 -15.68 -20.58 -12.17
N SER A 15 -16.53 -20.59 -11.14
CA SER A 15 -17.87 -19.95 -11.20
C SER A 15 -17.84 -18.43 -11.23
N HIS A 16 -16.66 -17.82 -10.96
CA HIS A 16 -16.51 -16.36 -10.93
C HIS A 16 -15.89 -15.78 -12.22
N GLN A 17 -15.65 -16.62 -13.25
CA GLN A 17 -14.91 -16.19 -14.45
C GLN A 17 -15.61 -15.08 -15.25
N ASP A 18 -16.93 -14.98 -15.18
CA ASP A 18 -17.70 -13.95 -15.87
C ASP A 18 -17.38 -12.53 -15.37
N PHE A 19 -16.84 -12.42 -14.16
CA PHE A 19 -16.39 -11.15 -13.61
C PHE A 19 -15.00 -10.69 -14.11
N ALA A 20 -14.27 -11.52 -14.86
CA ALA A 20 -12.90 -11.22 -15.27
C ALA A 20 -12.80 -9.94 -16.12
N GLN A 21 -13.75 -9.72 -17.03
CA GLN A 21 -13.77 -8.52 -17.88
C GLN A 21 -13.95 -7.26 -17.05
N ILE A 22 -14.99 -7.18 -16.22
CA ILE A 22 -15.25 -6.01 -15.38
C ILE A 22 -14.10 -5.72 -14.41
N ILE A 23 -13.42 -6.74 -13.92
CA ILE A 23 -12.23 -6.60 -13.07
C ILE A 23 -11.09 -5.93 -13.84
N CYS A 24 -10.80 -6.38 -15.06
CA CYS A 24 -9.75 -5.79 -15.90
C CYS A 24 -10.08 -4.35 -16.28
N ASP A 25 -11.32 -4.06 -16.67
CA ASP A 25 -11.78 -2.73 -17.05
C ASP A 25 -11.65 -1.74 -15.88
N GLU A 26 -12.05 -2.15 -14.68
CA GLU A 26 -11.91 -1.32 -13.48
C GLU A 26 -10.46 -1.11 -13.06
N MET A 27 -9.60 -2.11 -13.21
CA MET A 27 -8.16 -1.96 -12.96
C MET A 27 -7.56 -0.90 -13.90
N GLU A 28 -7.88 -0.94 -15.19
CA GLU A 28 -7.39 0.03 -16.18
C GLU A 28 -7.96 1.44 -15.92
N ALA A 29 -9.27 1.56 -15.72
CA ALA A 29 -9.93 2.83 -15.43
C ALA A 29 -9.37 3.48 -14.15
N SER A 30 -9.20 2.70 -13.09
CA SER A 30 -8.63 3.17 -11.83
C SER A 30 -7.16 3.61 -11.95
N ALA A 31 -6.35 2.93 -12.74
CA ALA A 31 -4.96 3.31 -12.98
C ALA A 31 -4.89 4.62 -13.77
N LYS A 32 -5.69 4.75 -14.83
CA LYS A 32 -5.81 5.97 -15.63
C LYS A 32 -6.24 7.16 -14.79
N ALA A 33 -7.27 7.00 -13.96
CA ALA A 33 -7.79 8.07 -13.10
C ALA A 33 -6.77 8.57 -12.06
N ARG A 34 -5.84 7.71 -11.63
CA ARG A 34 -4.77 8.08 -10.68
C ARG A 34 -3.49 8.58 -11.37
N GLY A 35 -3.41 8.55 -12.70
CA GLY A 35 -2.17 8.82 -13.43
C GLY A 35 -1.03 7.85 -13.08
N THR A 36 -1.36 6.64 -12.63
CA THR A 36 -0.38 5.62 -12.23
C THR A 36 -0.38 4.46 -13.20
N GLY A 37 0.78 3.81 -13.34
CA GLY A 37 0.85 2.58 -14.11
C GLY A 37 0.24 1.40 -13.36
N ILE A 38 -0.36 0.50 -14.13
CA ILE A 38 -0.68 -0.85 -13.69
C ILE A 38 -0.27 -1.81 -14.82
N ALA A 39 0.26 -2.95 -14.46
CA ALA A 39 0.51 -3.99 -15.44
C ALA A 39 -0.82 -4.46 -16.03
N LYS A 40 -0.99 -4.31 -17.35
CA LYS A 40 -2.20 -4.76 -18.05
C LYS A 40 -2.33 -6.28 -17.93
N ARG A 41 -3.55 -6.73 -17.67
CA ARG A 41 -3.90 -8.16 -17.61
C ARG A 41 -5.06 -8.44 -18.55
N SER A 42 -5.02 -9.58 -19.23
CA SER A 42 -6.17 -10.02 -20.00
C SER A 42 -7.22 -10.69 -19.11
N PRO A 43 -8.49 -10.68 -19.52
CA PRO A 43 -9.52 -11.42 -18.81
C PRO A 43 -9.19 -12.91 -18.67
N ASP A 44 -8.58 -13.53 -19.68
CA ASP A 44 -8.20 -14.95 -19.63
C ASP A 44 -7.14 -15.23 -18.57
N TYR A 45 -6.18 -14.32 -18.40
CA TYR A 45 -5.21 -14.41 -17.30
C TYR A 45 -5.90 -14.35 -15.92
N ILE A 46 -6.87 -13.47 -15.75
CA ILE A 46 -7.64 -13.36 -14.50
C ILE A 46 -8.50 -14.61 -14.27
N LYS A 47 -9.14 -15.14 -15.32
CA LYS A 47 -9.91 -16.41 -15.26
C LYS A 47 -9.03 -17.59 -14.81
N GLU A 48 -7.79 -17.64 -15.30
CA GLU A 48 -6.83 -18.67 -14.89
C GLU A 48 -6.53 -18.57 -13.39
N LYS A 49 -6.23 -17.36 -12.87
CA LYS A 49 -6.01 -17.15 -11.42
C LYS A 49 -7.22 -17.57 -10.57
N MET A 50 -8.44 -17.38 -11.07
CA MET A 50 -9.65 -17.83 -10.40
C MET A 50 -9.75 -19.36 -10.40
N ARG A 51 -9.54 -20.02 -11.57
CA ARG A 51 -9.58 -21.49 -11.68
C ARG A 51 -8.55 -22.18 -10.78
N GLU A 52 -7.36 -21.59 -10.66
CA GLU A 52 -6.28 -22.09 -9.81
C GLU A 52 -6.54 -21.85 -8.31
N GLY A 53 -7.61 -21.14 -7.92
CA GLY A 53 -7.84 -20.76 -6.53
C GLY A 53 -6.79 -19.78 -5.99
N LYS A 54 -6.10 -19.07 -6.85
CA LYS A 54 -5.06 -18.08 -6.55
C LYS A 54 -5.59 -16.65 -6.57
N ALA A 55 -6.87 -16.46 -6.32
CA ALA A 55 -7.50 -15.16 -6.26
C ALA A 55 -8.54 -15.08 -5.15
N VAL A 56 -8.82 -13.87 -4.71
CA VAL A 56 -9.89 -13.53 -3.76
C VAL A 56 -10.81 -12.55 -4.44
N ILE A 57 -12.11 -12.80 -4.33
CA ILE A 57 -13.18 -11.97 -4.88
C ILE A 57 -14.15 -11.57 -3.76
N ALA A 58 -14.74 -10.38 -3.88
CA ALA A 58 -15.68 -9.84 -2.92
C ALA A 58 -16.99 -9.45 -3.61
N PHE A 59 -18.11 -9.70 -2.93
CA PHE A 59 -19.45 -9.33 -3.36
C PHE A 59 -20.21 -8.61 -2.24
N THR A 60 -21.19 -7.80 -2.61
CA THR A 60 -22.23 -7.33 -1.68
C THR A 60 -23.19 -8.45 -1.31
N GLU A 61 -24.11 -8.21 -0.37
CA GLU A 61 -25.18 -9.17 -0.02
C GLU A 61 -26.11 -9.42 -1.21
N GLU A 62 -26.29 -8.45 -2.12
CA GLU A 62 -27.08 -8.56 -3.34
C GLU A 62 -26.33 -9.25 -4.50
N GLY A 63 -25.11 -9.72 -4.27
CA GLY A 63 -24.31 -10.42 -5.27
C GLY A 63 -23.59 -9.51 -6.28
N LEU A 64 -23.53 -8.21 -6.05
CA LEU A 64 -22.77 -7.29 -6.90
C LEU A 64 -21.26 -7.46 -6.65
N TRP A 65 -20.45 -7.49 -7.71
CA TRP A 65 -19.01 -7.51 -7.58
C TRP A 65 -18.51 -6.25 -6.88
N ALA A 66 -17.73 -6.45 -5.81
CA ALA A 66 -17.23 -5.35 -4.98
C ALA A 66 -15.71 -5.19 -4.98
N GLY A 67 -14.95 -6.26 -5.24
CA GLY A 67 -13.49 -6.15 -5.27
C GLY A 67 -12.77 -7.46 -5.57
N PHE A 68 -11.46 -7.36 -5.82
CA PHE A 68 -10.63 -8.48 -6.26
C PHE A 68 -9.16 -8.29 -5.88
N CYS A 69 -8.43 -9.40 -5.76
CA CYS A 69 -6.97 -9.46 -5.64
C CYS A 69 -6.51 -10.87 -6.00
N TYR A 70 -5.31 -11.02 -6.57
CA TYR A 70 -4.78 -12.32 -6.97
C TYR A 70 -3.31 -12.50 -6.60
N ILE A 71 -2.84 -13.76 -6.66
CA ILE A 71 -1.48 -14.17 -6.32
C ILE A 71 -0.68 -14.36 -7.60
N GLU A 72 0.51 -13.80 -7.64
CA GLU A 72 1.57 -14.08 -8.60
C GLU A 72 2.80 -14.62 -7.88
N THR A 73 3.55 -15.47 -8.58
CA THR A 73 4.74 -16.13 -8.00
C THR A 73 5.90 -16.09 -8.96
N TRP A 74 7.10 -15.96 -8.40
CA TRP A 74 8.37 -15.98 -9.14
C TRP A 74 9.39 -16.82 -8.39
N SER A 75 10.49 -17.15 -9.07
CA SER A 75 11.59 -17.92 -8.51
C SER A 75 11.07 -19.22 -7.85
N HIS A 76 10.25 -19.99 -8.59
CA HIS A 76 9.66 -21.26 -8.12
C HIS A 76 8.83 -21.14 -6.82
N GLY A 77 8.20 -19.97 -6.59
CA GLY A 77 7.35 -19.73 -5.43
C GLY A 77 8.10 -19.21 -4.21
N GLU A 78 9.38 -18.89 -4.34
CA GLU A 78 10.14 -18.21 -3.27
C GLU A 78 9.65 -16.79 -3.02
N TYR A 79 9.22 -16.10 -4.10
CA TYR A 79 8.65 -14.77 -4.05
C TYR A 79 7.20 -14.78 -4.49
N VAL A 80 6.34 -14.14 -3.71
CA VAL A 80 4.89 -14.06 -3.94
C VAL A 80 4.43 -12.62 -3.87
N ALA A 81 3.67 -12.17 -4.87
CA ALA A 81 3.00 -10.88 -4.81
C ALA A 81 1.48 -11.03 -4.75
N ASN A 82 0.86 -10.16 -3.97
CA ASN A 82 -0.59 -9.96 -4.00
C ASN A 82 -0.90 -8.80 -4.94
N SER A 83 -1.19 -9.14 -6.19
CA SER A 83 -1.35 -8.23 -7.31
C SER A 83 -2.80 -7.85 -7.56
N GLY A 84 -3.02 -6.73 -8.25
CA GLY A 84 -4.33 -6.33 -8.75
C GLY A 84 -5.37 -6.07 -7.66
N LEU A 85 -4.97 -5.58 -6.48
CA LEU A 85 -5.94 -5.17 -5.45
C LEU A 85 -6.79 -4.02 -5.97
N ILE A 86 -8.08 -4.31 -6.16
CA ILE A 86 -9.06 -3.36 -6.67
C ILE A 86 -10.37 -3.46 -5.88
N VAL A 87 -10.99 -2.32 -5.63
CA VAL A 87 -12.34 -2.19 -5.06
C VAL A 87 -13.16 -1.32 -5.99
N ALA A 88 -14.34 -1.81 -6.36
CA ALA A 88 -15.26 -1.08 -7.22
C ALA A 88 -15.61 0.29 -6.60
N PRO A 89 -15.74 1.36 -7.42
CA PRO A 89 -15.88 2.73 -6.94
C PRO A 89 -16.93 2.95 -5.85
N PRO A 90 -18.15 2.37 -5.94
CA PRO A 90 -19.19 2.58 -4.93
C PRO A 90 -18.82 2.07 -3.54
N PHE A 91 -17.91 1.09 -3.46
CA PHE A 91 -17.55 0.39 -2.22
C PHE A 91 -16.20 0.81 -1.64
N ARG A 92 -15.59 1.86 -2.19
CA ARG A 92 -14.35 2.42 -1.65
C ARG A 92 -14.58 3.10 -0.31
N LYS A 93 -13.51 3.19 0.49
CA LYS A 93 -13.53 3.75 1.85
C LYS A 93 -14.33 2.95 2.90
N SER A 94 -14.90 1.79 2.54
CA SER A 94 -15.62 0.88 3.45
C SER A 94 -14.72 -0.08 4.25
N GLY A 95 -13.40 -0.01 4.09
CA GLY A 95 -12.48 -0.99 4.68
C GLY A 95 -12.32 -2.29 3.87
N LEU A 96 -13.09 -2.49 2.80
CA LEU A 96 -13.10 -3.72 2.00
C LEU A 96 -11.70 -4.08 1.45
N ALA A 97 -10.92 -3.10 0.98
CA ALA A 97 -9.55 -3.33 0.49
C ALA A 97 -8.66 -3.99 1.56
N LYS A 98 -8.77 -3.58 2.82
CA LYS A 98 -8.03 -4.18 3.95
C LYS A 98 -8.43 -5.64 4.16
N ASN A 99 -9.71 -5.94 4.11
CA ASN A 99 -10.24 -7.29 4.30
C ASN A 99 -9.86 -8.23 3.15
N ILE A 100 -9.97 -7.78 1.89
CA ILE A 100 -9.48 -8.53 0.71
C ILE A 100 -7.98 -8.79 0.86
N LYS A 101 -7.19 -7.77 1.18
CA LYS A 101 -5.75 -7.90 1.32
C LYS A 101 -5.36 -8.88 2.44
N LYS A 102 -6.04 -8.84 3.58
CA LYS A 102 -5.85 -9.81 4.67
C LYS A 102 -6.18 -11.25 4.22
N LYS A 103 -7.28 -11.43 3.49
CA LYS A 103 -7.68 -12.76 2.99
C LYS A 103 -6.65 -13.32 2.00
N ILE A 104 -6.20 -12.52 1.02
CA ILE A 104 -5.22 -12.97 0.02
C ILE A 104 -3.83 -13.19 0.64
N PHE A 105 -3.44 -12.38 1.63
CA PHE A 105 -2.22 -12.56 2.39
C PHE A 105 -2.20 -13.92 3.10
N ASN A 106 -3.26 -14.26 3.83
CA ASN A 106 -3.39 -15.55 4.50
C ASN A 106 -3.41 -16.72 3.50
N LEU A 107 -4.07 -16.56 2.36
CA LEU A 107 -4.07 -17.54 1.28
C LEU A 107 -2.66 -17.74 0.72
N SER A 108 -1.91 -16.67 0.52
CA SER A 108 -0.53 -16.73 0.04
C SER A 108 0.37 -17.51 1.00
N GLN A 109 0.28 -17.24 2.29
CA GLN A 109 1.04 -17.97 3.31
C GLN A 109 0.68 -19.46 3.38
N LYS A 110 -0.60 -19.79 3.13
CA LYS A 110 -1.07 -21.18 3.10
C LYS A 110 -0.57 -21.93 1.86
N LEU A 111 -0.60 -21.30 0.69
CA LEU A 111 -0.18 -21.93 -0.58
C LEU A 111 1.35 -21.98 -0.75
N TYR A 112 2.05 -21.00 -0.18
CA TYR A 112 3.50 -20.82 -0.32
C TYR A 112 4.14 -20.60 1.06
N PRO A 113 4.18 -21.63 1.93
CA PRO A 113 4.73 -21.49 3.27
C PRO A 113 6.22 -21.15 3.20
N GLY A 114 6.61 -20.10 3.92
CA GLY A 114 8.00 -19.62 3.94
C GLY A 114 8.41 -18.68 2.81
N ALA A 115 7.54 -18.45 1.82
CA ALA A 115 7.80 -17.49 0.75
C ALA A 115 7.84 -16.05 1.27
N LYS A 116 8.66 -15.23 0.61
CA LYS A 116 8.68 -13.79 0.78
C LYS A 116 7.50 -13.17 0.05
N LEU A 117 6.62 -12.47 0.77
CA LEU A 117 5.49 -11.77 0.17
C LEU A 117 5.86 -10.31 -0.08
N PHE A 118 5.67 -9.83 -1.30
CA PHE A 118 6.05 -8.46 -1.64
C PHE A 118 4.98 -7.73 -2.47
N GLY A 119 5.15 -6.44 -2.62
CA GLY A 119 4.31 -5.60 -3.47
C GLY A 119 4.99 -4.29 -3.84
N LEU A 120 4.67 -3.80 -5.03
CA LEU A 120 5.03 -2.48 -5.51
C LEU A 120 3.78 -1.60 -5.53
N THR A 121 3.81 -0.44 -4.91
CA THR A 121 2.66 0.46 -4.88
C THR A 121 3.06 1.93 -4.85
N THR A 122 2.27 2.78 -5.50
CA THR A 122 2.31 4.24 -5.37
C THR A 122 1.27 4.77 -4.38
N GLY A 123 0.38 3.90 -3.89
CA GLY A 123 -0.78 4.28 -3.08
C GLY A 123 -0.52 4.22 -1.57
N LEU A 124 -0.56 5.37 -0.89
CA LEU A 124 -0.39 5.44 0.56
C LEU A 124 -1.35 4.53 1.34
N ALA A 125 -2.60 4.41 0.88
CA ALA A 125 -3.58 3.53 1.51
C ALA A 125 -3.15 2.05 1.45
N VAL A 126 -2.57 1.61 0.32
CA VAL A 126 -2.05 0.24 0.15
C VAL A 126 -0.80 0.04 0.98
N MET A 127 0.10 1.04 1.05
CA MET A 127 1.27 0.99 1.94
C MET A 127 0.85 0.77 3.40
N LYS A 128 -0.15 1.52 3.87
CA LYS A 128 -0.68 1.36 5.23
C LYS A 128 -1.26 -0.04 5.47
N ILE A 129 -2.06 -0.56 4.53
CA ILE A 129 -2.62 -1.91 4.64
C ILE A 129 -1.50 -2.96 4.68
N ASN A 130 -0.47 -2.80 3.86
CA ASN A 130 0.69 -3.70 3.85
C ASN A 130 1.46 -3.63 5.18
N SER A 131 1.73 -2.43 5.70
CA SER A 131 2.40 -2.25 7.00
C SER A 131 1.61 -2.88 8.15
N ASP A 132 0.26 -2.75 8.15
CA ASP A 132 -0.62 -3.40 9.13
C ASP A 132 -0.51 -4.95 9.07
N LEU A 133 -0.09 -5.52 7.94
CA LEU A 133 0.14 -6.95 7.75
C LEU A 133 1.60 -7.38 7.99
N GLY A 134 2.45 -6.46 8.42
CA GLY A 134 3.85 -6.73 8.72
C GLY A 134 4.82 -6.60 7.54
N TYR A 135 4.40 -6.05 6.41
CA TYR A 135 5.33 -5.68 5.35
C TYR A 135 6.14 -4.45 5.75
N GLU A 136 7.40 -4.42 5.36
CA GLU A 136 8.30 -3.29 5.55
C GLU A 136 8.73 -2.69 4.22
N PRO A 137 8.96 -1.37 4.15
CA PRO A 137 9.59 -0.78 2.99
C PRO A 137 11.02 -1.32 2.82
N VAL A 138 11.35 -1.72 1.59
CA VAL A 138 12.66 -2.29 1.25
C VAL A 138 13.20 -1.65 -0.03
N THR A 139 14.48 -1.89 -0.30
CA THR A 139 15.07 -1.53 -1.59
C THR A 139 14.66 -2.52 -2.68
N TYR A 140 14.72 -2.11 -3.93
CA TYR A 140 14.38 -2.97 -5.07
C TYR A 140 15.32 -4.17 -5.22
N SER A 141 16.54 -4.07 -4.70
CA SER A 141 17.51 -5.16 -4.67
C SER A 141 17.11 -6.34 -3.79
N GLU A 142 16.17 -6.13 -2.87
CA GLU A 142 15.65 -7.18 -1.97
C GLU A 142 14.47 -7.95 -2.59
N LEU A 143 13.97 -7.47 -3.74
CA LEU A 143 12.93 -8.15 -4.50
C LEU A 143 13.50 -9.24 -5.38
N THR A 144 12.61 -10.03 -5.99
CA THR A 144 13.00 -11.06 -6.95
C THR A 144 13.81 -10.49 -8.12
N GLN A 145 14.81 -11.23 -8.58
CA GLN A 145 15.58 -10.91 -9.77
C GLN A 145 15.00 -11.59 -11.04
N ASP A 146 13.86 -12.24 -10.92
CA ASP A 146 13.19 -12.92 -12.02
C ASP A 146 12.80 -11.92 -13.13
N GLU A 147 13.29 -12.13 -14.34
CA GLU A 147 13.01 -11.27 -15.50
C GLU A 147 11.52 -11.20 -15.84
N ALA A 148 10.75 -12.27 -15.57
CA ALA A 148 9.32 -12.29 -15.81
C ALA A 148 8.58 -11.28 -14.92
N PHE A 149 9.05 -11.06 -13.67
CA PHE A 149 8.52 -10.01 -12.82
C PHE A 149 8.74 -8.62 -13.43
N TRP A 150 9.99 -8.31 -13.80
CA TRP A 150 10.34 -7.01 -14.35
C TRP A 150 9.73 -6.73 -15.72
N ALA A 151 9.49 -7.78 -16.51
CA ALA A 151 8.76 -7.68 -17.78
C ALA A 151 7.32 -7.15 -17.58
N GLY A 152 6.69 -7.40 -16.43
CA GLY A 152 5.39 -6.86 -16.07
C GLY A 152 5.35 -5.32 -15.98
N CYS A 153 6.50 -4.68 -15.73
CA CYS A 153 6.59 -3.22 -15.68
C CYS A 153 6.62 -2.56 -17.07
N LYS A 154 6.83 -3.30 -18.17
CA LYS A 154 6.94 -2.74 -19.54
C LYS A 154 5.70 -1.94 -19.97
N SER A 155 4.52 -2.29 -19.50
CA SER A 155 3.27 -1.59 -19.80
C SER A 155 2.98 -0.40 -18.86
N CYS A 156 3.86 -0.13 -17.90
CA CYS A 156 3.69 0.93 -16.91
C CYS A 156 4.19 2.28 -17.45
N VAL A 157 3.47 3.36 -17.18
CA VAL A 157 3.86 4.73 -17.55
C VAL A 157 5.20 5.17 -16.92
N ASN A 158 5.63 4.51 -15.85
CA ASN A 158 6.89 4.79 -15.15
C ASN A 158 8.04 3.87 -15.60
N TYR A 159 7.89 3.11 -16.69
CA TYR A 159 8.90 2.15 -17.13
C TYR A 159 10.24 2.81 -17.45
N GLU A 160 10.23 3.97 -18.12
CA GLU A 160 11.44 4.75 -18.42
C GLU A 160 12.20 5.13 -17.14
N ILE A 161 11.49 5.52 -16.07
CA ILE A 161 12.09 5.83 -14.76
C ILE A 161 12.79 4.60 -14.18
N LEU A 162 12.12 3.45 -14.22
CA LEU A 162 12.67 2.18 -13.74
C LEU A 162 13.96 1.82 -14.49
N MET A 163 13.94 1.94 -15.81
CA MET A 163 15.10 1.59 -16.65
C MET A 163 16.25 2.57 -16.50
N SER A 164 15.98 3.88 -16.38
CA SER A 164 17.00 4.90 -16.13
C SER A 164 17.74 4.70 -14.79
N LYS A 165 17.16 3.95 -13.87
CA LYS A 165 17.74 3.58 -12.57
C LYS A 165 18.19 2.13 -12.50
N GLU A 166 18.37 1.46 -13.65
CA GLU A 166 18.83 0.07 -13.72
C GLU A 166 17.99 -0.87 -12.81
N ARG A 167 16.67 -0.66 -12.74
CA ARG A 167 15.72 -1.36 -11.86
C ARG A 167 16.00 -1.24 -10.37
N LYS A 168 16.85 -0.28 -9.95
CA LYS A 168 17.17 -0.07 -8.53
C LYS A 168 16.20 0.86 -7.82
N ASN A 169 15.38 1.61 -8.56
CA ASN A 169 14.38 2.53 -8.03
C ASN A 169 13.30 2.88 -9.08
N CYS A 170 12.10 3.22 -8.59
CA CYS A 170 10.98 3.69 -9.41
C CYS A 170 10.07 4.58 -8.53
N MET A 171 8.95 5.07 -9.10
CA MET A 171 7.92 5.79 -8.35
C MET A 171 7.10 4.90 -7.40
N CYS A 172 7.20 3.58 -7.52
CA CYS A 172 6.58 2.66 -6.58
C CYS A 172 7.44 2.48 -5.33
N THR A 173 6.81 2.35 -4.17
CA THR A 173 7.47 1.86 -2.97
C THR A 173 7.45 0.34 -2.98
N ALA A 174 8.61 -0.28 -2.84
CA ALA A 174 8.74 -1.72 -2.61
C ALA A 174 8.46 -2.03 -1.14
N MET A 175 7.62 -3.03 -0.90
CA MET A 175 7.30 -3.50 0.45
C MET A 175 7.42 -5.02 0.49
N LEU A 176 8.08 -5.54 1.51
CA LEU A 176 8.39 -6.96 1.68
C LEU A 176 7.94 -7.45 3.05
N TYR A 177 7.32 -8.61 3.08
CA TYR A 177 7.09 -9.41 4.26
C TYR A 177 7.96 -10.67 4.15
N ASP A 178 8.97 -10.80 5.02
CA ASP A 178 9.77 -12.01 5.16
C ASP A 178 9.32 -12.76 6.42
N PRO A 179 8.79 -13.99 6.31
CA PRO A 179 8.36 -14.75 7.47
C PRO A 179 9.51 -15.11 8.43
N LYS A 180 10.77 -15.10 7.96
CA LYS A 180 11.95 -15.34 8.81
C LYS A 180 12.21 -14.14 9.73
N ASP A 181 12.05 -12.92 9.21
CA ASP A 181 12.26 -11.70 9.99
C ASP A 181 11.17 -11.51 11.05
N GLN A 182 9.93 -11.97 10.80
CA GLN A 182 8.87 -11.90 11.79
C GLN A 182 9.17 -12.75 13.03
N LYS A 183 9.80 -13.93 12.86
CA LYS A 183 10.24 -14.77 13.99
C LYS A 183 11.35 -14.12 14.82
N SER A 184 12.21 -13.31 14.19
CA SER A 184 13.25 -12.57 14.87
C SER A 184 12.74 -11.31 15.60
N LYS A 185 11.63 -10.74 15.15
CA LYS A 185 11.02 -9.54 15.78
C LYS A 185 10.34 -9.83 17.10
N ASP A 186 9.78 -11.01 17.32
CA ASP A 186 9.26 -11.42 18.62
C ASP A 186 10.35 -11.45 19.70
N THR A 187 11.61 -11.70 19.30
CA THR A 187 12.79 -11.60 20.17
C THR A 187 13.40 -10.19 20.18
N SER A 188 13.14 -9.34 19.16
CA SER A 188 13.77 -8.03 19.00
C SER A 188 12.89 -6.84 19.42
N GLN A 189 11.62 -7.05 19.75
CA GLN A 189 10.79 -5.98 20.33
C GLN A 189 11.42 -5.41 21.61
N ASP A 190 12.14 -6.22 22.36
CA ASP A 190 12.96 -5.77 23.50
C ASP A 190 14.19 -4.98 23.04
N PHE A 191 14.82 -5.33 21.94
CA PHE A 191 16.02 -4.64 21.44
C PHE A 191 15.71 -3.23 20.93
N VAL A 192 14.59 -3.04 20.20
CA VAL A 192 14.19 -1.71 19.69
C VAL A 192 13.77 -0.79 20.84
N LYS A 193 13.07 -1.30 21.86
CA LYS A 193 12.71 -0.54 23.06
C LYS A 193 13.90 -0.11 23.89
N HIS A 194 15.00 -0.89 23.90
CA HIS A 194 16.19 -0.64 24.73
C HIS A 194 17.41 -0.20 23.93
N SER A 195 17.29 0.01 22.60
CA SER A 195 18.43 0.45 21.80
C SER A 195 18.75 1.92 22.09
N LYS A 196 19.99 2.18 22.51
CA LYS A 196 20.52 3.54 22.70
C LYS A 196 20.37 4.42 21.45
N LEU A 197 20.27 3.80 20.27
CA LEU A 197 20.07 4.48 19.00
C LEU A 197 18.63 4.99 18.88
N TYR A 198 17.63 4.18 19.27
CA TYR A 198 16.22 4.58 19.32
C TYR A 198 15.99 5.70 20.33
N GLU A 199 16.56 5.60 21.52
CA GLU A 199 16.50 6.67 22.52
C GLU A 199 17.12 7.98 22.03
N ARG A 200 18.29 7.89 21.33
CA ARG A 200 18.93 9.07 20.72
C ARG A 200 18.06 9.66 19.63
N PHE A 201 17.44 8.84 18.78
CA PHE A 201 16.52 9.27 17.72
C PHE A 201 15.27 9.96 18.32
N MET A 202 14.68 9.40 19.36
CA MET A 202 13.54 10.00 20.04
C MET A 202 13.92 11.32 20.73
N LYS A 203 15.07 11.39 21.39
CA LYS A 203 15.59 12.66 21.96
C LYS A 203 15.85 13.69 20.87
N PHE A 204 16.41 13.30 19.72
CA PHE A 204 16.64 14.21 18.59
C PHE A 204 15.33 14.74 18.00
N LYS A 205 14.32 13.89 17.88
CA LYS A 205 12.97 14.28 17.42
C LYS A 205 12.31 15.27 18.38
N GLN A 206 12.38 15.02 19.68
CA GLN A 206 11.88 15.95 20.72
C GLN A 206 12.67 17.28 20.70
N TRP A 207 13.99 17.23 20.48
CA TRP A 207 14.83 18.45 20.36
C TRP A 207 14.49 19.28 19.13
N GLY A 208 14.17 18.62 18.01
CA GLY A 208 13.68 19.29 16.79
C GLY A 208 12.35 20.01 17.00
N LEU A 209 11.42 19.40 17.72
CA LEU A 209 10.15 20.01 18.11
C LEU A 209 10.33 21.16 19.09
N LEU A 210 11.21 21.02 20.09
CA LEU A 210 11.58 22.08 21.03
C LEU A 210 12.23 23.28 20.34
N LYS A 211 13.16 23.04 19.36
CA LYS A 211 13.75 24.11 18.55
C LYS A 211 12.72 24.85 17.70
N ALA A 212 11.70 24.14 17.18
CA ALA A 212 10.62 24.75 16.40
C ALA A 212 9.73 25.62 17.29
N LEU A 213 9.41 25.17 18.51
CA LEU A 213 8.65 25.95 19.52
C LEU A 213 9.42 27.18 19.98
N LEU A 214 10.70 27.04 20.33
CA LEU A 214 11.57 28.16 20.74
C LEU A 214 11.77 29.19 19.62
N ARG A 215 11.79 28.73 18.35
CA ARG A 215 11.83 29.64 17.19
C ARG A 215 10.55 30.42 17.01
N LYS A 216 9.41 29.77 17.29
CA LYS A 216 8.10 30.43 17.23
C LYS A 216 7.96 31.49 18.32
N GLU A 217 8.33 31.19 19.57
CA GLU A 217 8.32 32.13 20.65
C GLU A 217 9.24 33.33 20.39
N LYS A 218 10.46 33.12 19.83
CA LYS A 218 11.34 34.23 19.42
C LYS A 218 10.76 35.07 18.30
N VAL A 219 10.08 34.48 17.33
CA VAL A 219 9.41 35.21 16.25
C VAL A 219 8.22 36.01 16.80
N ASP A 220 7.45 35.41 17.67
CA ASP A 220 6.30 36.09 18.32
C ASP A 220 6.77 37.24 19.23
N ALA A 221 7.91 37.11 19.95
CA ALA A 221 8.54 38.15 20.71
C ALA A 221 9.01 39.32 19.85
N ILE A 222 9.71 39.04 18.73
CA ILE A 222 10.17 40.05 17.77
C ILE A 222 8.96 40.79 17.14
N LEU A 223 7.89 40.06 16.77
CA LEU A 223 6.67 40.65 16.23
C LEU A 223 5.93 41.53 17.27
N ALA A 224 6.05 41.20 18.56
CA ALA A 224 5.52 41.98 19.64
C ALA A 224 6.31 43.29 19.83
N GLU A 225 7.64 43.21 19.85
CA GLU A 225 8.53 44.39 19.95
C GLU A 225 8.36 45.35 18.77
N LEU A 226 8.16 44.81 17.55
CA LEU A 226 7.91 45.60 16.34
C LEU A 226 6.48 46.16 16.25
N GLY A 227 5.60 45.92 17.24
CA GLY A 227 4.20 46.42 17.28
C GLY A 227 3.31 45.78 16.21
N LEU A 228 3.79 44.75 15.47
CA LEU A 228 3.09 44.15 14.34
C LEU A 228 1.99 43.16 14.74
N ILE A 229 1.97 42.71 15.99
CA ILE A 229 0.93 41.76 16.48
C ILE A 229 -0.47 42.43 16.48
N LYS A 230 -0.55 43.71 16.73
CA LYS A 230 -1.83 44.47 16.66
C LYS A 230 -2.39 44.51 15.23
N ILE A 231 -1.52 44.62 14.22
CA ILE A 231 -1.89 44.69 12.79
C ILE A 231 -2.43 43.34 12.31
N ILE A 232 -1.82 42.22 12.74
CA ILE A 232 -2.23 40.87 12.35
C ILE A 232 -3.59 40.49 12.97
N LYS A 233 -3.84 40.86 14.24
CA LYS A 233 -5.15 40.65 14.88
C LYS A 233 -6.25 41.50 14.22
N PHE A 234 -5.94 42.72 13.79
CA PHE A 234 -6.90 43.60 13.10
C PHE A 234 -7.27 43.12 11.71
N LYS A 235 -6.31 42.55 10.94
CA LYS A 235 -6.56 41.94 9.63
C LYS A 235 -7.39 40.67 9.73
N LYS A 236 -7.15 39.79 10.72
CA LYS A 236 -7.97 38.58 10.93
C LYS A 236 -9.41 38.90 11.33
N ALA A 237 -9.65 39.97 12.09
CA ALA A 237 -11.01 40.39 12.47
C ALA A 237 -11.79 41.03 11.29
N LYS A 238 -11.09 41.57 10.27
CA LYS A 238 -11.71 42.15 9.05
C LYS A 238 -12.02 41.12 7.96
N LEU A 239 -11.42 39.94 8.02
CA LEU A 239 -11.66 38.81 7.09
C LEU A 239 -12.72 37.83 7.63
N ALA A 240 -13.22 38.02 8.84
CA ALA A 240 -14.24 37.19 9.47
C ALA A 240 -15.61 37.93 9.58
N LYS A 241 -15.78 39.04 8.88
CA LYS A 241 -17.04 39.72 8.57
C LYS A 241 -17.24 39.71 7.05
#